data_68b96100f7e08b6796f4943c0b3b065b
#
_entry.id   68b96100f7e08b6796f4943c0b3b065b
#
_cell.length_a   1.000
_cell.length_b   1.000
_cell.length_c   1.000
_cell.angle_alpha   90.00
_cell.angle_beta   90.00
_cell.angle_gamma   90.00
#
_symmetry.space_group_name_H-M   'P 1'
#
loop_
_entity.id
_entity.type
_entity.pdbx_description
1 polymer ?
#
loop_
_entity_poly.entity_id
_entity_poly.type
_entity_poly.pdbx_seq_one_letter_code
_entity_poly.pdbx_strand_id
1 'polypeptide(L)'
;MNQKINFRYVFNIFSAIMFSIALAIVFLSIYLINVWTQAILQPARTIPTGNFLKENNIEYQDVTLITKDGIKLSAWYTPPKNGAVILLAHGYNDNRIESLYVMFAENDYGVLAWDFRTHGESEGEISTLGYYEQLDVEAALDFALAQEGVEYVGAWGGSMGASTVLLTASKRNEIKAVVADSAYPSLESVLRLNMPVEFAQPFVLFLWEYKTNAQVEDVNVENVIAQISPRAVFIIDGWYGGAILMNSPYRLYDSANEPKQLWVEDGVPHLGTYAHNPQRYENRVIKFFDEWLLGE
;
A
#
# COMPACT_ATOMS: atom_id res chain seq x y z
N MET A 1 -72.44 -8.09 17.60
CA MET A 1 -71.41 -9.15 17.88
C MET A 1 -70.09 -8.47 18.00
N ASN A 2 -69.58 -8.21 19.24
CA ASN A 2 -68.21 -7.70 19.46
C ASN A 2 -67.25 -8.89 19.51
N GLN A 3 -66.52 -9.14 18.43
CA GLN A 3 -65.39 -10.07 18.49
C GLN A 3 -64.31 -9.48 19.40
N LYS A 4 -64.08 -10.08 20.57
CA LYS A 4 -62.96 -9.75 21.45
C LYS A 4 -61.66 -10.12 20.68
N ILE A 5 -60.89 -9.13 20.26
CA ILE A 5 -59.58 -9.33 19.65
C ILE A 5 -58.73 -10.10 20.65
N ASN A 6 -58.24 -11.26 20.25
CA ASN A 6 -57.35 -12.07 21.09
C ASN A 6 -55.96 -11.38 21.14
N PHE A 7 -55.68 -10.61 22.18
CA PHE A 7 -54.46 -9.84 22.36
C PHE A 7 -53.16 -10.71 22.24
N ARG A 8 -53.20 -11.96 22.72
CA ARG A 8 -52.09 -12.90 22.56
C ARG A 8 -51.82 -13.21 21.10
N TYR A 9 -52.82 -13.36 20.29
CA TYR A 9 -52.64 -13.66 18.85
C TYR A 9 -52.07 -12.45 18.12
N VAL A 10 -52.52 -11.24 18.39
CA VAL A 10 -51.98 -10.00 17.81
C VAL A 10 -50.53 -9.79 18.26
N PHE A 11 -50.21 -10.03 19.54
CA PHE A 11 -48.84 -9.94 20.07
C PHE A 11 -47.88 -10.94 19.41
N ASN A 12 -48.32 -12.20 19.21
CA ASN A 12 -47.48 -13.22 18.54
C ASN A 12 -47.20 -12.85 17.08
N ILE A 13 -48.18 -12.35 16.34
CA ILE A 13 -47.98 -11.89 14.97
C ILE A 13 -46.99 -10.71 14.94
N PHE A 14 -47.17 -9.71 15.82
CA PHE A 14 -46.25 -8.60 15.91
C PHE A 14 -44.82 -9.03 16.23
N SER A 15 -44.65 -9.93 17.21
CA SER A 15 -43.35 -10.48 17.57
C SER A 15 -42.69 -11.27 16.41
N ALA A 16 -43.48 -12.04 15.67
CA ALA A 16 -42.98 -12.77 14.49
C ALA A 16 -42.54 -11.82 13.37
N ILE A 17 -43.30 -10.74 13.13
CA ILE A 17 -42.95 -9.70 12.14
C ILE A 17 -41.64 -9.00 12.57
N MET A 18 -41.56 -8.58 13.84
CA MET A 18 -40.34 -7.90 14.35
C MET A 18 -39.11 -8.81 14.28
N PHE A 19 -39.28 -10.09 14.62
CA PHE A 19 -38.17 -11.09 14.47
C PHE A 19 -37.77 -11.25 13.01
N SER A 20 -38.73 -11.35 12.08
CA SER A 20 -38.43 -11.48 10.65
C SER A 20 -37.70 -10.24 10.09
N ILE A 21 -38.11 -9.03 10.54
CA ILE A 21 -37.44 -7.78 10.18
C ILE A 21 -35.99 -7.77 10.72
N ALA A 22 -35.81 -8.13 11.99
CA ALA A 22 -34.49 -8.19 12.61
C ALA A 22 -33.56 -9.18 11.85
N LEU A 23 -34.11 -10.34 11.51
CA LEU A 23 -33.37 -11.37 10.74
C LEU A 23 -32.99 -10.84 9.33
N ALA A 24 -33.92 -10.17 8.65
CA ALA A 24 -33.66 -9.57 7.35
C ALA A 24 -32.57 -8.47 7.42
N ILE A 25 -32.57 -7.66 8.48
CA ILE A 25 -31.51 -6.65 8.71
C ILE A 25 -30.15 -7.33 8.91
N VAL A 26 -30.08 -8.41 9.69
CA VAL A 26 -28.84 -9.17 9.92
C VAL A 26 -28.30 -9.72 8.59
N PHE A 27 -29.15 -10.39 7.80
CA PHE A 27 -28.73 -10.91 6.48
C PHE A 27 -28.27 -9.82 5.53
N LEU A 28 -28.98 -8.70 5.49
CA LEU A 28 -28.59 -7.54 4.68
C LEU A 28 -27.24 -6.98 5.13
N SER A 29 -27.01 -6.85 6.44
CA SER A 29 -25.74 -6.37 6.99
C SER A 29 -24.58 -7.30 6.60
N ILE A 30 -24.74 -8.62 6.76
CA ILE A 30 -23.72 -9.61 6.35
C ILE A 30 -23.45 -9.50 4.85
N TYR A 31 -24.49 -9.38 4.03
CA TYR A 31 -24.34 -9.21 2.59
C TYR A 31 -23.57 -7.94 2.24
N LEU A 32 -23.92 -6.80 2.84
CA LEU A 32 -23.23 -5.52 2.59
C LEU A 32 -21.78 -5.54 3.03
N ILE A 33 -21.46 -6.12 4.19
CA ILE A 33 -20.10 -6.29 4.67
C ILE A 33 -19.30 -7.19 3.71
N ASN A 34 -19.90 -8.28 3.22
CA ASN A 34 -19.25 -9.15 2.25
C ASN A 34 -18.97 -8.44 0.91
N VAL A 35 -19.92 -7.65 0.40
CA VAL A 35 -19.73 -6.86 -0.83
C VAL A 35 -18.62 -5.83 -0.64
N TRP A 36 -18.61 -5.13 0.49
CA TRP A 36 -17.59 -4.16 0.81
C TRP A 36 -16.20 -4.80 0.93
N THR A 37 -16.08 -5.93 1.64
CA THR A 37 -14.81 -6.67 1.75
C THR A 37 -14.32 -7.11 0.36
N GLN A 38 -15.22 -7.59 -0.50
CA GLN A 38 -14.86 -7.96 -1.87
C GLN A 38 -14.36 -6.77 -2.69
N ALA A 39 -14.98 -5.59 -2.54
CA ALA A 39 -14.56 -4.38 -3.24
C ALA A 39 -13.14 -3.93 -2.84
N ILE A 40 -12.75 -4.12 -1.57
CA ILE A 40 -11.38 -3.82 -1.10
C ILE A 40 -10.36 -4.83 -1.67
N LEU A 41 -10.74 -6.06 -1.90
CA LEU A 41 -9.84 -7.08 -2.48
C LEU A 41 -9.66 -6.94 -4.00
N GLN A 42 -10.51 -6.15 -4.66
CA GLN A 42 -10.50 -5.98 -6.12
C GLN A 42 -10.33 -4.49 -6.49
N PRO A 43 -9.09 -4.00 -6.54
CA PRO A 43 -8.79 -2.62 -6.92
C PRO A 43 -9.22 -2.34 -8.36
N ALA A 44 -9.50 -1.07 -8.64
CA ALA A 44 -9.67 -0.62 -10.02
C ALA A 44 -8.34 -0.74 -10.78
N ARG A 45 -8.39 -1.30 -11.99
CA ARG A 45 -7.21 -1.40 -12.85
C ARG A 45 -7.11 -0.16 -13.73
N THR A 46 -6.10 0.64 -13.50
CA THR A 46 -5.71 1.76 -14.36
C THR A 46 -4.43 1.36 -15.10
N ILE A 47 -4.43 1.50 -16.41
CA ILE A 47 -3.29 1.08 -17.24
C ILE A 47 -2.33 2.25 -17.41
N PRO A 48 -1.04 2.12 -17.06
CA PRO A 48 -0.06 3.17 -17.29
C PRO A 48 0.22 3.31 -18.80
N THR A 49 0.47 4.53 -19.25
CA THR A 49 0.62 4.82 -20.68
C THR A 49 2.08 4.91 -21.12
N GLY A 50 3.00 5.22 -20.23
CA GLY A 50 4.39 5.53 -20.51
C GLY A 50 4.57 6.83 -21.33
N ASN A 51 3.52 7.64 -21.45
CA ASN A 51 3.59 8.86 -22.25
C ASN A 51 4.49 9.92 -21.59
N PHE A 52 4.40 10.05 -20.27
CA PHE A 52 5.22 11.01 -19.54
C PHE A 52 6.71 10.64 -19.57
N LEU A 53 7.04 9.34 -19.58
CA LEU A 53 8.42 8.88 -19.78
C LEU A 53 8.93 9.27 -21.17
N LYS A 54 8.14 9.04 -22.21
CA LYS A 54 8.49 9.39 -23.60
C LYS A 54 8.66 10.90 -23.79
N GLU A 55 7.78 11.70 -23.21
CA GLU A 55 7.84 13.17 -23.26
C GLU A 55 9.12 13.71 -22.60
N ASN A 56 9.65 13.02 -21.59
CA ASN A 56 10.90 13.35 -20.91
C ASN A 56 12.13 12.59 -21.45
N ASN A 57 11.98 11.87 -22.57
CA ASN A 57 13.06 11.10 -23.23
C ASN A 57 13.68 10.03 -22.29
N ILE A 58 12.91 9.45 -21.39
CA ILE A 58 13.35 8.35 -20.55
C ILE A 58 13.18 7.02 -21.31
N GLU A 59 14.30 6.37 -21.58
CA GLU A 59 14.30 5.03 -22.16
C GLU A 59 14.06 3.99 -21.05
N TYR A 60 13.17 3.04 -21.32
CA TYR A 60 12.88 1.93 -20.43
C TYR A 60 12.65 0.64 -21.22
N GLN A 61 12.76 -0.47 -20.53
CA GLN A 61 12.45 -1.80 -21.03
C GLN A 61 11.17 -2.31 -20.36
N ASP A 62 10.24 -2.84 -21.14
CA ASP A 62 9.14 -3.63 -20.60
C ASP A 62 9.68 -4.98 -20.13
N VAL A 63 9.47 -5.29 -18.86
CA VAL A 63 9.94 -6.54 -18.25
C VAL A 63 8.79 -7.22 -17.49
N THR A 64 8.89 -8.54 -17.38
CA THR A 64 7.94 -9.34 -16.59
C THR A 64 8.66 -9.89 -15.37
N LEU A 65 8.16 -9.58 -14.19
CA LEU A 65 8.62 -10.18 -12.95
C LEU A 65 7.75 -11.40 -12.62
N ILE A 66 8.34 -12.43 -12.05
CA ILE A 66 7.60 -13.64 -11.64
C ILE A 66 7.76 -13.79 -10.14
N THR A 67 6.65 -13.72 -9.42
CA THR A 67 6.64 -13.88 -7.97
C THR A 67 6.84 -15.35 -7.56
N LYS A 68 7.19 -15.59 -6.30
CA LYS A 68 7.37 -16.95 -5.76
C LYS A 68 6.11 -17.82 -5.83
N ASP A 69 4.94 -17.20 -5.81
CA ASP A 69 3.64 -17.86 -5.98
C ASP A 69 3.16 -17.92 -7.44
N GLY A 70 4.02 -17.51 -8.40
CA GLY A 70 3.83 -17.70 -9.83
C GLY A 70 3.03 -16.59 -10.54
N ILE A 71 2.71 -15.48 -9.88
CA ILE A 71 2.04 -14.33 -10.48
C ILE A 71 3.02 -13.57 -11.39
N LYS A 72 2.58 -13.21 -12.59
CA LYS A 72 3.35 -12.37 -13.50
C LYS A 72 2.98 -10.90 -13.30
N LEU A 73 4.01 -10.10 -13.01
CA LEU A 73 3.87 -8.66 -12.86
C LEU A 73 4.45 -7.94 -14.07
N SER A 74 3.71 -6.95 -14.57
CA SER A 74 4.19 -6.05 -15.61
C SER A 74 5.01 -4.94 -14.98
N ALA A 75 6.19 -4.68 -15.54
CA ALA A 75 7.12 -3.69 -14.99
C ALA A 75 7.90 -2.95 -16.08
N TRP A 76 8.41 -1.77 -15.72
CA TRP A 76 9.37 -0.99 -16.48
C TRP A 76 10.71 -0.94 -15.77
N TYR A 77 11.77 -1.11 -16.52
CA TYR A 77 13.13 -1.06 -16.00
C TYR A 77 14.02 -0.12 -16.81
N THR A 78 14.70 0.79 -16.12
CA THR A 78 15.81 1.59 -16.65
C THR A 78 17.07 1.24 -15.85
N PRO A 79 18.20 0.87 -16.50
CA PRO A 79 19.44 0.55 -15.79
C PRO A 79 20.04 1.80 -15.12
N PRO A 80 20.77 1.66 -14.01
CA PRO A 80 21.40 2.77 -13.32
C PRO A 80 22.63 3.28 -14.08
N LYS A 81 22.91 4.58 -13.93
CA LYS A 81 24.19 5.17 -14.32
C LYS A 81 25.12 5.38 -13.11
N ASN A 82 24.54 5.45 -11.89
CA ASN A 82 25.26 5.63 -10.63
C ASN A 82 25.42 4.35 -9.79
N GLY A 83 25.03 3.19 -10.34
CA GLY A 83 25.12 1.88 -9.67
C GLY A 83 23.96 1.57 -8.72
N ALA A 84 23.01 2.48 -8.51
CA ALA A 84 21.90 2.28 -7.59
C ALA A 84 20.56 2.20 -8.31
N VAL A 85 19.71 1.23 -7.95
CA VAL A 85 18.32 1.08 -8.44
C VAL A 85 17.33 1.42 -7.36
N ILE A 86 16.30 2.16 -7.72
CA ILE A 86 15.14 2.43 -6.87
C ILE A 86 13.98 1.54 -7.30
N LEU A 87 13.53 0.70 -6.38
CA LEU A 87 12.26 -0.03 -6.48
C LEU A 87 11.11 0.95 -6.24
N LEU A 88 10.25 1.16 -7.23
CA LEU A 88 9.18 2.16 -7.18
C LEU A 88 7.80 1.48 -7.03
N ALA A 89 7.28 1.45 -5.80
CA ALA A 89 6.09 0.73 -5.39
C ALA A 89 4.88 1.67 -5.23
N HIS A 90 3.88 1.53 -6.10
CA HIS A 90 2.70 2.40 -6.13
C HIS A 90 1.67 2.11 -5.02
N GLY A 91 0.67 2.99 -4.87
CA GLY A 91 -0.44 2.85 -3.93
C GLY A 91 -1.57 1.93 -4.42
N TYR A 92 -2.54 1.67 -3.54
CA TYR A 92 -3.77 0.95 -3.88
C TYR A 92 -4.61 1.76 -4.89
N ASN A 93 -5.24 1.09 -5.86
CA ASN A 93 -5.96 1.69 -7.00
C ASN A 93 -5.09 2.56 -7.93
N ASP A 94 -3.78 2.40 -7.91
CA ASP A 94 -2.83 3.13 -8.74
C ASP A 94 -2.09 2.18 -9.69
N ASN A 95 -1.05 2.67 -10.35
CA ASN A 95 -0.18 1.93 -11.26
C ASN A 95 1.25 2.50 -11.18
N ARG A 96 2.14 2.10 -12.09
CA ARG A 96 3.51 2.62 -12.22
C ARG A 96 3.53 4.16 -12.28
N ILE A 97 4.14 4.82 -11.30
CA ILE A 97 4.10 6.28 -11.11
C ILE A 97 5.10 6.97 -12.04
N GLU A 98 4.64 7.41 -13.22
CA GLU A 98 5.50 7.96 -14.27
C GLU A 98 6.31 9.19 -13.82
N SER A 99 5.75 10.08 -13.02
CA SER A 99 6.43 11.32 -12.58
C SER A 99 7.62 11.04 -11.65
N LEU A 100 7.49 10.11 -10.72
CA LEU A 100 8.58 9.70 -9.84
C LEU A 100 9.60 8.84 -10.58
N TYR A 101 9.15 8.06 -11.56
CA TYR A 101 10.05 7.32 -12.43
C TYR A 101 11.01 8.28 -13.15
N VAL A 102 10.47 9.34 -13.78
CA VAL A 102 11.25 10.39 -14.45
C VAL A 102 12.21 11.04 -13.45
N MET A 103 11.70 11.46 -12.28
CA MET A 103 12.52 12.09 -11.24
C MET A 103 13.78 11.26 -10.90
N PHE A 104 13.64 9.97 -10.66
CA PHE A 104 14.78 9.12 -10.33
C PHE A 104 15.71 8.87 -11.53
N ALA A 105 15.14 8.64 -12.72
CA ALA A 105 15.94 8.40 -13.92
C ALA A 105 16.77 9.62 -14.36
N GLU A 106 16.23 10.83 -14.19
CA GLU A 106 16.95 12.09 -14.46
C GLU A 106 18.09 12.36 -13.46
N ASN A 107 18.01 11.75 -12.26
CA ASN A 107 19.07 11.78 -11.24
C ASN A 107 20.01 10.54 -11.31
N ASP A 108 20.14 9.92 -12.47
CA ASP A 108 21.06 8.82 -12.80
C ASP A 108 20.79 7.49 -12.04
N TYR A 109 19.70 7.40 -11.27
CA TYR A 109 19.26 6.15 -10.67
C TYR A 109 18.66 5.22 -11.72
N GLY A 110 18.95 3.93 -11.61
CA GLY A 110 18.11 2.92 -12.23
C GLY A 110 16.73 2.90 -11.55
N VAL A 111 15.70 2.60 -12.33
CA VAL A 111 14.32 2.56 -11.81
C VAL A 111 13.67 1.25 -12.21
N LEU A 112 13.10 0.55 -11.24
CA LEU A 112 12.21 -0.58 -11.47
C LEU A 112 10.85 -0.27 -10.89
N ALA A 113 9.88 0.05 -11.74
CA ALA A 113 8.49 0.26 -11.38
C ALA A 113 7.63 -0.88 -11.92
N TRP A 114 6.76 -1.43 -11.10
CA TRP A 114 5.85 -2.51 -11.49
C TRP A 114 4.41 -2.18 -11.08
N ASP A 115 3.46 -2.80 -11.75
CA ASP A 115 2.10 -2.86 -11.25
C ASP A 115 2.03 -4.00 -10.24
N PHE A 116 1.58 -3.72 -9.01
CA PHE A 116 1.32 -4.79 -8.03
C PHE A 116 0.31 -5.79 -8.57
N ARG A 117 0.29 -7.02 -8.02
CA ARG A 117 -0.76 -7.99 -8.33
C ARG A 117 -2.13 -7.34 -8.30
N THR A 118 -3.03 -7.71 -9.22
CA THR A 118 -4.37 -7.16 -9.42
C THR A 118 -4.45 -5.71 -9.92
N HIS A 119 -3.34 -5.00 -10.03
CA HIS A 119 -3.29 -3.63 -10.55
C HIS A 119 -2.73 -3.60 -11.98
N GLY A 120 -2.98 -2.48 -12.67
CA GLY A 120 -2.46 -2.23 -14.01
C GLY A 120 -2.57 -3.41 -14.96
N GLU A 121 -1.44 -3.79 -15.54
CA GLU A 121 -1.32 -4.92 -16.48
C GLU A 121 -0.89 -6.24 -15.81
N SER A 122 -0.66 -6.24 -14.49
CA SER A 122 -0.22 -7.43 -13.75
C SER A 122 -1.34 -8.45 -13.56
N GLU A 123 -0.97 -9.72 -13.46
CA GLU A 123 -1.89 -10.80 -13.08
C GLU A 123 -2.33 -10.68 -11.61
N GLY A 124 -3.21 -11.57 -11.18
CA GLY A 124 -3.71 -11.66 -9.81
C GLY A 124 -5.22 -11.46 -9.74
N GLU A 125 -5.84 -12.07 -8.71
CA GLU A 125 -7.28 -12.04 -8.50
C GLU A 125 -7.70 -11.13 -7.35
N ILE A 126 -6.84 -11.01 -6.32
CA ILE A 126 -7.10 -10.22 -5.13
C ILE A 126 -5.86 -9.41 -4.71
N SER A 127 -6.08 -8.21 -4.21
CA SER A 127 -5.08 -7.42 -3.46
C SER A 127 -5.28 -7.63 -1.97
N THR A 128 -4.20 -7.86 -1.27
CA THR A 128 -4.21 -8.10 0.18
C THR A 128 -3.68 -6.92 0.99
N LEU A 129 -3.50 -5.78 0.33
CA LEU A 129 -3.05 -4.55 0.99
C LEU A 129 -1.76 -4.75 1.80
N GLY A 130 -0.77 -5.41 1.20
CA GLY A 130 0.56 -5.55 1.78
C GLY A 130 0.92 -6.94 2.32
N TYR A 131 0.03 -7.95 2.26
CA TYR A 131 0.40 -9.32 2.65
C TYR A 131 1.10 -10.04 1.48
N TYR A 132 0.37 -10.42 0.44
CA TYR A 132 0.95 -11.07 -0.74
C TYR A 132 1.76 -10.11 -1.60
N GLU A 133 1.51 -8.81 -1.53
CA GLU A 133 2.28 -7.79 -2.25
C GLU A 133 3.75 -7.73 -1.80
N GLN A 134 4.12 -8.30 -0.63
CA GLN A 134 5.52 -8.50 -0.25
C GLN A 134 6.24 -9.43 -1.24
N LEU A 135 5.57 -10.45 -1.78
CA LEU A 135 6.14 -11.34 -2.80
C LEU A 135 6.42 -10.59 -4.11
N ASP A 136 5.63 -9.54 -4.40
CA ASP A 136 5.83 -8.70 -5.57
C ASP A 136 7.08 -7.83 -5.40
N VAL A 137 7.24 -7.22 -4.22
CA VAL A 137 8.47 -6.45 -3.88
C VAL A 137 9.70 -7.37 -3.88
N GLU A 138 9.59 -8.60 -3.36
CA GLU A 138 10.69 -9.58 -3.40
C GLU A 138 11.06 -9.94 -4.84
N ALA A 139 10.09 -10.15 -5.73
CA ALA A 139 10.36 -10.43 -7.13
C ALA A 139 11.04 -9.24 -7.84
N ALA A 140 10.62 -8.01 -7.53
CA ALA A 140 11.25 -6.80 -8.03
C ALA A 140 12.68 -6.66 -7.51
N LEU A 141 12.92 -6.92 -6.23
CA LEU A 141 14.25 -6.89 -5.63
C LEU A 141 15.17 -7.94 -6.26
N ASP A 142 14.72 -9.19 -6.38
CA ASP A 142 15.50 -10.28 -6.95
C ASP A 142 15.83 -9.99 -8.43
N PHE A 143 14.91 -9.40 -9.19
CA PHE A 143 15.17 -8.94 -10.55
C PHE A 143 16.23 -7.84 -10.58
N ALA A 144 16.11 -6.79 -9.76
CA ALA A 144 17.06 -5.68 -9.73
C ALA A 144 18.49 -6.14 -9.38
N LEU A 145 18.62 -7.01 -8.38
CA LEU A 145 19.91 -7.57 -7.95
C LEU A 145 20.59 -8.45 -9.02
N ALA A 146 19.82 -9.00 -9.96
CA ALA A 146 20.35 -9.80 -11.05
C ALA A 146 20.80 -8.97 -12.27
N GLN A 147 20.57 -7.65 -12.27
CA GLN A 147 20.95 -6.80 -13.40
C GLN A 147 22.43 -6.37 -13.33
N GLU A 148 23.05 -6.28 -14.49
CA GLU A 148 24.44 -5.79 -14.60
C GLU A 148 24.54 -4.31 -14.18
N GLY A 149 25.59 -3.96 -13.43
CA GLY A 149 25.85 -2.60 -12.97
C GLY A 149 25.03 -2.17 -11.77
N VAL A 150 24.26 -3.06 -11.15
CA VAL A 150 23.53 -2.78 -9.91
C VAL A 150 24.38 -3.18 -8.70
N GLU A 151 24.78 -2.18 -7.92
CA GLU A 151 25.53 -2.34 -6.69
C GLU A 151 24.66 -2.15 -5.44
N TYR A 152 23.69 -1.25 -5.52
CA TYR A 152 22.81 -0.89 -4.41
C TYR A 152 21.34 -0.87 -4.85
N VAL A 153 20.47 -1.24 -3.92
CA VAL A 153 19.02 -1.15 -4.12
C VAL A 153 18.40 -0.36 -3.00
N GLY A 154 17.73 0.73 -3.37
CA GLY A 154 16.81 1.47 -2.50
C GLY A 154 15.36 1.17 -2.85
N ALA A 155 14.43 1.53 -1.98
CA ALA A 155 13.00 1.41 -2.25
C ALA A 155 12.26 2.70 -1.90
N TRP A 156 11.39 3.12 -2.82
CA TRP A 156 10.37 4.12 -2.58
C TRP A 156 8.99 3.46 -2.66
N GLY A 157 8.12 3.79 -1.73
CA GLY A 157 6.74 3.32 -1.77
C GLY A 157 5.75 4.41 -1.41
N GLY A 158 4.55 4.36 -2.04
CA GLY A 158 3.41 5.21 -1.75
C GLY A 158 2.26 4.42 -1.11
N SER A 159 1.70 4.87 0.01
CA SER A 159 0.53 4.28 0.68
C SER A 159 0.68 2.75 0.90
N MET A 160 -0.10 1.93 0.19
CA MET A 160 0.06 0.46 0.21
C MET A 160 1.50 0.05 -0.14
N GLY A 161 2.07 0.64 -1.19
CA GLY A 161 3.45 0.38 -1.59
C GLY A 161 4.45 0.74 -0.48
N ALA A 162 4.24 1.86 0.22
CA ALA A 162 5.09 2.28 1.33
C ALA A 162 5.10 1.27 2.48
N SER A 163 3.92 0.82 2.91
CA SER A 163 3.81 -0.19 3.96
C SER A 163 4.40 -1.53 3.52
N THR A 164 4.20 -1.91 2.26
CA THR A 164 4.71 -3.16 1.69
C THR A 164 6.24 -3.16 1.59
N VAL A 165 6.86 -2.06 1.12
CA VAL A 165 8.34 -2.00 1.06
C VAL A 165 8.97 -1.97 2.45
N LEU A 166 8.34 -1.33 3.46
CA LEU A 166 8.81 -1.37 4.85
C LEU A 166 8.73 -2.79 5.43
N LEU A 167 7.62 -3.51 5.21
CA LEU A 167 7.46 -4.92 5.61
C LEU A 167 8.52 -5.82 4.96
N THR A 168 8.79 -5.62 3.67
CA THR A 168 9.78 -6.41 2.93
C THR A 168 11.20 -6.04 3.36
N ALA A 169 11.52 -4.76 3.52
CA ALA A 169 12.83 -4.30 3.98
C ALA A 169 13.17 -4.80 5.38
N SER A 170 12.19 -5.00 6.26
CA SER A 170 12.43 -5.60 7.58
C SER A 170 12.98 -7.04 7.51
N LYS A 171 12.77 -7.74 6.38
CA LYS A 171 13.17 -9.13 6.13
C LYS A 171 14.32 -9.27 5.11
N ARG A 172 14.47 -8.28 4.21
CA ARG A 172 15.42 -8.31 3.08
C ARG A 172 16.47 -7.19 3.24
N ASN A 173 17.64 -7.56 3.71
CA ASN A 173 18.74 -6.64 4.00
C ASN A 173 19.39 -6.02 2.75
N GLU A 174 19.05 -6.51 1.58
CA GLU A 174 19.51 -6.01 0.29
C GLU A 174 18.88 -4.65 -0.06
N ILE A 175 17.69 -4.34 0.47
CA ILE A 175 17.13 -2.98 0.39
C ILE A 175 17.88 -2.10 1.39
N LYS A 176 18.72 -1.20 0.90
CA LYS A 176 19.70 -0.43 1.71
C LYS A 176 19.12 0.85 2.33
N ALA A 177 18.13 1.45 1.69
CA ALA A 177 17.43 2.64 2.18
C ALA A 177 15.97 2.62 1.72
N VAL A 178 15.05 3.16 2.53
CA VAL A 178 13.62 3.18 2.23
C VAL A 178 13.06 4.58 2.40
N VAL A 179 12.37 5.07 1.37
CA VAL A 179 11.46 6.23 1.46
C VAL A 179 10.03 5.71 1.47
N ALA A 180 9.29 6.02 2.52
CA ALA A 180 7.90 5.60 2.72
C ALA A 180 6.97 6.82 2.76
N ASP A 181 6.27 7.08 1.67
CA ASP A 181 5.32 8.18 1.56
C ASP A 181 3.92 7.71 1.89
N SER A 182 3.32 8.33 2.92
CA SER A 182 1.94 8.09 3.36
C SER A 182 1.66 6.63 3.77
N ALA A 183 2.64 5.96 4.39
CA ALA A 183 2.51 4.58 4.87
C ALA A 183 1.49 4.46 6.01
N TYR A 184 0.74 3.36 6.05
CA TYR A 184 -0.08 3.00 7.20
C TYR A 184 0.67 2.08 8.17
N PRO A 185 0.38 2.18 9.49
CA PRO A 185 1.09 1.41 10.52
C PRO A 185 0.67 -0.06 10.55
N SER A 186 -0.57 -0.38 10.20
CA SER A 186 -1.10 -1.75 10.12
C SER A 186 -2.32 -1.85 9.21
N LEU A 187 -2.53 -3.02 8.63
CA LEU A 187 -3.73 -3.32 7.85
C LEU A 187 -5.00 -3.22 8.69
N GLU A 188 -4.94 -3.65 9.95
CA GLU A 188 -6.07 -3.52 10.88
C GLU A 188 -6.53 -2.06 10.97
N SER A 189 -5.61 -1.10 11.09
CA SER A 189 -5.95 0.31 11.16
C SER A 189 -6.62 0.81 9.88
N VAL A 190 -6.20 0.35 8.70
CA VAL A 190 -6.83 0.67 7.41
C VAL A 190 -8.23 0.10 7.32
N LEU A 191 -8.42 -1.18 7.64
CA LEU A 191 -9.71 -1.84 7.57
C LEU A 191 -10.72 -1.23 8.56
N ARG A 192 -10.28 -0.91 9.78
CA ARG A 192 -11.12 -0.25 10.79
C ARG A 192 -11.51 1.19 10.39
N LEU A 193 -10.57 1.96 9.85
CA LEU A 193 -10.84 3.32 9.41
C LEU A 193 -11.90 3.36 8.29
N ASN A 194 -11.81 2.42 7.35
CA ASN A 194 -12.74 2.34 6.23
C ASN A 194 -14.07 1.69 6.57
N MET A 195 -14.22 1.11 7.77
CA MET A 195 -15.48 0.57 8.30
C MET A 195 -16.00 1.48 9.42
N PRO A 196 -16.90 2.43 9.12
CA PRO A 196 -17.36 3.42 10.11
C PRO A 196 -18.28 2.81 11.21
N VAL A 197 -18.71 1.57 11.01
CA VAL A 197 -19.61 0.86 11.93
C VAL A 197 -18.79 -0.06 12.83
N GLU A 198 -18.46 0.39 14.03
CA GLU A 198 -17.54 -0.30 14.96
C GLU A 198 -17.92 -1.76 15.23
N PHE A 199 -19.21 -2.08 15.44
CA PHE A 199 -19.63 -3.45 15.70
C PHE A 199 -19.43 -4.39 14.48
N ALA A 200 -19.29 -3.85 13.27
CA ALA A 200 -19.03 -4.61 12.05
C ALA A 200 -17.53 -4.90 11.82
N GLN A 201 -16.63 -4.14 12.46
CA GLN A 201 -15.19 -4.26 12.25
C GLN A 201 -14.64 -5.68 12.48
N PRO A 202 -15.02 -6.43 13.55
CA PRO A 202 -14.55 -7.81 13.71
C PRO A 202 -14.97 -8.74 12.56
N PHE A 203 -16.15 -8.50 11.97
CA PHE A 203 -16.61 -9.29 10.83
C PHE A 203 -15.83 -8.98 9.56
N VAL A 204 -15.45 -7.72 9.36
CA VAL A 204 -14.60 -7.31 8.23
C VAL A 204 -13.24 -7.98 8.32
N LEU A 205 -12.59 -7.93 9.49
CA LEU A 205 -11.29 -8.59 9.72
C LEU A 205 -11.40 -10.10 9.46
N PHE A 206 -12.38 -10.75 10.05
CA PHE A 206 -12.64 -12.19 9.84
C PHE A 206 -12.90 -12.53 8.36
N LEU A 207 -13.73 -11.75 7.66
CA LEU A 207 -14.01 -11.98 6.24
C LEU A 207 -12.80 -11.74 5.36
N TRP A 208 -11.98 -10.73 5.68
CA TRP A 208 -10.74 -10.48 4.98
C TRP A 208 -9.79 -11.69 5.13
N GLU A 209 -9.53 -12.15 6.34
CA GLU A 209 -8.70 -13.34 6.61
C GLU A 209 -9.24 -14.60 5.94
N TYR A 210 -10.54 -14.84 6.03
CA TYR A 210 -11.20 -15.99 5.39
C TYR A 210 -11.05 -15.97 3.85
N LYS A 211 -11.19 -14.80 3.23
CA LYS A 211 -11.10 -14.65 1.76
C LYS A 211 -9.67 -14.68 1.23
N THR A 212 -8.72 -14.21 1.99
CA THR A 212 -7.31 -14.07 1.58
C THR A 212 -6.45 -15.24 2.04
N ASN A 213 -6.90 -16.02 3.01
CA ASN A 213 -6.10 -17.02 3.71
C ASN A 213 -4.81 -16.45 4.31
N ALA A 214 -4.87 -15.19 4.77
CA ALA A 214 -3.78 -14.44 5.39
C ALA A 214 -4.25 -13.87 6.73
N GLN A 215 -3.32 -13.52 7.62
CA GLN A 215 -3.66 -12.91 8.90
C GLN A 215 -3.48 -11.39 8.82
N VAL A 216 -4.47 -10.63 9.31
CA VAL A 216 -4.41 -9.16 9.33
C VAL A 216 -3.20 -8.67 10.13
N GLU A 217 -2.85 -9.37 11.20
CA GLU A 217 -1.72 -9.03 12.07
C GLU A 217 -0.34 -9.16 11.40
N ASP A 218 -0.22 -9.96 10.33
CA ASP A 218 1.04 -10.11 9.57
C ASP A 218 1.36 -8.87 8.73
N VAL A 219 0.40 -7.97 8.54
CA VAL A 219 0.60 -6.68 7.88
C VAL A 219 0.62 -5.58 8.95
N ASN A 220 1.70 -5.57 9.73
CA ASN A 220 1.91 -4.61 10.81
C ASN A 220 3.33 -4.03 10.73
N VAL A 221 3.44 -2.86 10.09
CA VAL A 221 4.72 -2.15 9.88
C VAL A 221 5.30 -1.67 11.21
N GLU A 222 4.43 -1.19 12.12
CA GLU A 222 4.84 -0.66 13.42
C GLU A 222 5.61 -1.69 14.26
N ASN A 223 5.25 -2.99 14.13
CA ASN A 223 5.91 -4.07 14.85
C ASN A 223 7.28 -4.47 14.27
N VAL A 224 7.56 -4.11 13.00
CA VAL A 224 8.75 -4.62 12.31
C VAL A 224 9.71 -3.53 11.82
N ILE A 225 9.29 -2.28 11.73
CA ILE A 225 10.07 -1.17 11.17
C ILE A 225 11.43 -0.99 11.91
N ALA A 226 11.47 -1.25 13.21
CA ALA A 226 12.71 -1.20 14.01
C ALA A 226 13.79 -2.17 13.50
N GLN A 227 13.41 -3.26 12.81
CA GLN A 227 14.33 -4.27 12.28
C GLN A 227 15.06 -3.80 11.02
N ILE A 228 14.64 -2.69 10.41
CA ILE A 228 15.31 -2.12 9.24
C ILE A 228 16.67 -1.55 9.63
N SER A 229 16.80 -0.99 10.84
CA SER A 229 18.09 -0.48 11.35
C SER A 229 19.20 -1.52 11.27
N PRO A 230 20.46 -1.16 10.91
CA PRO A 230 20.99 0.21 10.77
C PRO A 230 20.79 0.85 9.39
N ARG A 231 19.91 0.35 8.57
CA ARG A 231 19.54 0.93 7.26
C ARG A 231 18.57 2.08 7.46
N ALA A 232 18.67 3.12 6.61
CA ALA A 232 17.91 4.34 6.79
C ALA A 232 16.47 4.24 6.32
N VAL A 233 15.58 4.89 7.05
CA VAL A 233 14.16 5.03 6.71
C VAL A 233 13.77 6.51 6.70
N PHE A 234 13.19 6.99 5.61
CA PHE A 234 12.61 8.31 5.50
C PHE A 234 11.08 8.21 5.37
N ILE A 235 10.38 8.67 6.41
CA ILE A 235 8.92 8.68 6.47
C ILE A 235 8.43 10.05 6.02
N ILE A 236 7.58 10.07 5.00
CA ILE A 236 6.95 11.28 4.43
C ILE A 236 5.45 11.13 4.57
N ASP A 237 4.72 12.22 4.85
CA ASP A 237 3.25 12.22 4.80
C ASP A 237 2.72 13.66 4.59
N GLY A 238 1.50 13.76 4.07
CA GLY A 238 0.74 14.99 4.02
C GLY A 238 -0.26 15.09 5.17
N TRP A 239 -0.43 16.30 5.73
CA TRP A 239 -1.41 16.56 6.77
C TRP A 239 -2.53 17.47 6.28
N TYR A 240 -3.70 16.91 5.97
CA TYR A 240 -4.87 17.67 5.57
C TYR A 240 -6.06 17.43 6.51
N GLY A 241 -6.48 18.49 7.21
CA GLY A 241 -7.76 18.51 7.95
C GLY A 241 -7.91 17.51 9.10
N GLY A 242 -6.83 17.07 9.74
CA GLY A 242 -6.87 16.10 10.85
C GLY A 242 -7.12 14.66 10.42
N ALA A 243 -7.10 14.40 9.13
CA ALA A 243 -7.39 13.09 8.53
C ALA A 243 -6.13 12.28 8.22
N ILE A 244 -5.04 12.48 8.97
CA ILE A 244 -4.00 11.46 8.89
C ILE A 244 -4.57 10.16 9.43
N LEU A 245 -4.35 9.11 8.71
CA LEU A 245 -4.56 7.74 9.13
C LEU A 245 -3.95 7.54 10.54
N MET A 246 -4.71 7.96 11.57
CA MET A 246 -4.41 7.64 12.99
C MET A 246 -3.01 8.04 13.48
N ASN A 247 -2.47 9.21 13.09
CA ASN A 247 -1.11 9.63 13.38
C ASN A 247 -0.03 8.69 12.80
N SER A 248 -0.30 8.04 11.67
CA SER A 248 0.58 7.05 11.06
C SER A 248 2.05 7.45 10.98
N PRO A 249 2.42 8.64 10.43
CA PRO A 249 3.84 8.98 10.28
C PRO A 249 4.57 9.09 11.62
N TYR A 250 3.91 9.62 12.64
CA TYR A 250 4.51 9.73 13.99
C TYR A 250 4.66 8.38 14.66
N ARG A 251 3.64 7.51 14.56
CA ARG A 251 3.70 6.15 15.12
C ARG A 251 4.81 5.33 14.47
N LEU A 252 4.94 5.39 13.14
CA LEU A 252 6.00 4.69 12.42
C LEU A 252 7.38 5.27 12.76
N TYR A 253 7.49 6.61 12.86
CA TYR A 253 8.73 7.25 13.26
C TYR A 253 9.15 6.86 14.68
N ASP A 254 8.22 6.85 15.62
CA ASP A 254 8.49 6.47 17.01
C ASP A 254 8.92 5.00 17.14
N SER A 255 8.34 4.12 16.30
CA SER A 255 8.65 2.67 16.29
C SER A 255 9.94 2.33 15.53
N ALA A 256 10.39 3.18 14.61
CA ALA A 256 11.64 2.98 13.89
C ALA A 256 12.87 3.26 14.78
N ASN A 257 13.96 2.48 14.55
CA ASN A 257 15.28 2.80 15.09
C ASN A 257 16.08 3.72 14.15
N GLU A 258 17.12 4.34 14.67
CA GLU A 258 18.06 5.15 13.84
C GLU A 258 18.83 4.26 12.82
N PRO A 259 19.17 4.83 11.66
CA PRO A 259 18.91 6.19 11.19
C PRO A 259 17.50 6.34 10.60
N LYS A 260 16.79 7.39 11.00
CA LYS A 260 15.42 7.68 10.55
C LYS A 260 15.17 9.16 10.31
N GLN A 261 14.34 9.49 9.33
CA GLN A 261 13.92 10.86 9.04
C GLN A 261 12.40 10.93 8.97
N LEU A 262 11.84 12.09 9.35
CA LEU A 262 10.41 12.39 9.25
C LEU A 262 10.20 13.71 8.52
N TRP A 263 9.25 13.72 7.61
CA TRP A 263 8.73 14.92 6.97
C TRP A 263 7.21 14.85 6.85
N VAL A 264 6.53 15.70 7.59
CA VAL A 264 5.08 15.87 7.48
C VAL A 264 4.81 17.26 6.91
N GLU A 265 4.09 17.34 5.78
CA GLU A 265 3.74 18.60 5.11
C GLU A 265 2.31 18.98 5.46
N ASP A 266 2.14 20.14 6.11
CA ASP A 266 0.82 20.62 6.54
C ASP A 266 -0.02 21.13 5.36
N GLY A 267 -1.32 20.90 5.39
CA GLY A 267 -2.26 21.31 4.34
C GLY A 267 -2.22 20.45 3.07
N VAL A 268 -1.46 19.36 3.07
CA VAL A 268 -1.27 18.49 1.91
C VAL A 268 -2.05 17.17 2.07
N PRO A 269 -2.82 16.73 1.07
CA PRO A 269 -3.56 15.48 1.15
C PRO A 269 -2.65 14.25 1.06
N HIS A 270 -3.20 13.08 1.38
CA HIS A 270 -2.55 11.78 1.24
C HIS A 270 -1.89 11.61 -0.14
N LEU A 271 -0.60 11.21 -0.18
CA LEU A 271 0.24 11.13 -1.38
C LEU A 271 0.39 12.45 -2.16
N GLY A 272 0.04 13.58 -1.55
CA GLY A 272 0.08 14.89 -2.21
C GLY A 272 1.41 15.62 -2.10
N THR A 273 2.37 15.12 -1.33
CA THR A 273 3.61 15.84 -0.97
C THR A 273 4.47 16.17 -2.19
N TYR A 274 4.60 15.21 -3.12
CA TYR A 274 5.29 15.45 -4.40
C TYR A 274 4.57 16.51 -5.24
N ALA A 275 3.27 16.36 -5.45
CA ALA A 275 2.50 17.29 -6.28
C ALA A 275 2.42 18.71 -5.69
N HIS A 276 2.48 18.84 -4.36
CA HIS A 276 2.46 20.13 -3.67
C HIS A 276 3.72 20.95 -3.95
N ASN A 277 4.91 20.34 -3.93
CA ASN A 277 6.17 21.00 -4.25
C ASN A 277 7.18 19.99 -4.81
N PRO A 278 7.12 19.70 -6.14
CA PRO A 278 7.96 18.68 -6.77
C PRO A 278 9.46 18.89 -6.54
N GLN A 279 9.96 20.11 -6.69
CA GLN A 279 11.39 20.42 -6.54
C GLN A 279 11.89 20.19 -5.10
N ARG A 280 11.10 20.57 -4.09
CA ARG A 280 11.47 20.34 -2.69
C ARG A 280 11.44 18.86 -2.36
N TYR A 281 10.47 18.13 -2.91
CA TYR A 281 10.35 16.70 -2.75
C TYR A 281 11.56 15.96 -3.36
N GLU A 282 11.84 16.26 -4.62
CA GLU A 282 13.01 15.73 -5.33
C GLU A 282 14.30 15.99 -4.55
N ASN A 283 14.59 17.25 -4.21
CA ASN A 283 15.81 17.60 -3.47
C ASN A 283 15.98 16.81 -2.17
N ARG A 284 14.90 16.52 -1.44
CA ARG A 284 14.97 15.78 -0.18
C ARG A 284 15.10 14.28 -0.38
N VAL A 285 14.35 13.73 -1.33
CA VAL A 285 14.33 12.29 -1.60
C VAL A 285 15.63 11.85 -2.28
N ILE A 286 16.09 12.62 -3.28
CA ILE A 286 17.37 12.33 -3.95
C ILE A 286 18.52 12.45 -2.95
N LYS A 287 18.61 13.55 -2.20
CA LYS A 287 19.64 13.70 -1.16
C LYS A 287 19.67 12.54 -0.16
N PHE A 288 18.49 12.03 0.24
CA PHE A 288 18.41 10.89 1.14
C PHE A 288 19.01 9.63 0.50
N PHE A 289 18.70 9.35 -0.76
CA PHE A 289 19.26 8.19 -1.45
C PHE A 289 20.75 8.36 -1.77
N ASP A 290 21.21 9.57 -2.14
CA ASP A 290 22.64 9.86 -2.33
C ASP A 290 23.44 9.56 -1.06
N GLU A 291 22.97 10.04 0.09
CA GLU A 291 23.60 9.81 1.39
C GLU A 291 23.66 8.31 1.75
N TRP A 292 22.55 7.57 1.57
CA TRP A 292 22.40 6.24 2.14
C TRP A 292 22.66 5.09 1.15
N LEU A 293 22.72 5.36 -0.16
CA LEU A 293 23.07 4.37 -1.17
C LEU A 293 24.48 4.62 -1.74
N LEU A 294 24.82 5.90 -1.98
CA LEU A 294 26.06 6.26 -2.68
C LEU A 294 27.15 6.75 -1.71
N GLY A 295 26.78 7.16 -0.49
CA GLY A 295 27.73 7.68 0.50
C GLY A 295 28.20 9.12 0.22
N GLU A 296 27.37 9.92 -0.48
CA GLU A 296 27.64 11.30 -0.93
C GLU A 296 27.00 12.37 -0.01
#